data_d9af7a252844d24010f345e85348d651
#
_entry.id   d9af7a252844d24010f345e85348d651
#
_cell.length_a   1.000
_cell.length_b   1.000
_cell.length_c   1.000
_cell.angle_alpha   90.00
_cell.angle_beta   90.00
_cell.angle_gamma   90.00
#
_symmetry.space_group_name_H-M   'P 1'
#
loop_
_entity.id
_entity.type
_entity.pdbx_description
1 polymer ?
#
loop_
_entity_poly.entity_id
_entity_poly.type
_entity_poly.pdbx_seq_one_letter_code
_entity_poly.pdbx_strand_id
1 'polypeptide(L)'
;LRALEVYRETGETISEHDRKSRETPDRYDALYIGLSFRDRQDLRDRIDRRVDVMVEQGLLDEVQALLGSGLPRDATALQAIGFKQFLAVADGTAAVADAVEEVKLRSRQYAKRQLTWLRRNPDIHWILWEKEPDFPQALQNATEFLTAAGVC
;
A
#
# COMPACT_ATOMS: atom_id res chain seq x y z
N LEU A 1 3.68 3.11 -22.86
CA LEU A 1 3.31 4.52 -22.92
C LEU A 1 4.32 5.37 -22.12
N ARG A 2 4.48 5.18 -20.82
CA ARG A 2 5.36 6.00 -19.95
C ARG A 2 6.82 6.10 -20.45
N ALA A 3 7.39 5.03 -20.98
CA ALA A 3 8.76 5.05 -21.50
C ALA A 3 8.92 5.99 -22.70
N LEU A 4 7.90 6.04 -23.57
CA LEU A 4 7.87 6.94 -24.73
C LEU A 4 7.61 8.40 -24.30
N GLU A 5 6.78 8.60 -23.29
CA GLU A 5 6.53 9.94 -22.73
C GLU A 5 7.81 10.52 -22.12
N VAL A 6 8.50 9.74 -21.26
CA VAL A 6 9.78 10.16 -20.69
C VAL A 6 10.79 10.49 -21.78
N TYR A 7 10.95 9.62 -22.79
CA TYR A 7 11.89 9.86 -23.87
C TYR A 7 11.55 11.11 -24.69
N ARG A 8 10.26 11.36 -24.95
CA ARG A 8 9.82 12.57 -25.67
C ARG A 8 10.08 13.86 -24.90
N GLU A 9 9.88 13.84 -23.59
CA GLU A 9 10.05 15.01 -22.73
C GLU A 9 11.52 15.30 -22.43
N THR A 10 12.35 14.26 -22.26
CA THR A 10 13.72 14.41 -21.75
C THR A 10 14.81 14.11 -22.77
N GLY A 11 14.49 13.42 -23.86
CA GLY A 11 15.46 12.88 -24.82
C GLY A 11 16.25 11.67 -24.30
N GLU A 12 15.93 11.18 -23.09
CA GLU A 12 16.65 10.08 -22.45
C GLU A 12 15.73 8.87 -22.21
N THR A 13 16.29 7.67 -22.26
CA THR A 13 15.54 6.46 -21.92
C THR A 13 15.35 6.33 -20.40
N ILE A 14 14.31 5.59 -19.99
CA ILE A 14 14.11 5.28 -18.56
C ILE A 14 15.35 4.59 -17.98
N SER A 15 16.01 3.71 -18.73
CA SER A 15 17.22 3.02 -18.28
C SER A 15 18.39 3.99 -18.03
N GLU A 16 18.52 5.04 -18.84
CA GLU A 16 19.52 6.09 -18.61
C GLU A 16 19.19 6.93 -17.38
N HIS A 17 17.93 7.29 -17.20
CA HIS A 17 17.47 7.96 -15.99
C HIS A 17 17.74 7.12 -14.72
N ASP A 18 17.43 5.83 -14.75
CA ASP A 18 17.68 4.91 -13.65
C ASP A 18 19.19 4.78 -13.35
N ARG A 19 20.03 4.73 -14.38
CA ARG A 19 21.48 4.69 -14.21
C ARG A 19 22.00 5.95 -13.57
N LYS A 20 21.63 7.13 -14.09
CA LYS A 20 22.03 8.44 -13.53
C LYS A 20 21.55 8.62 -12.10
N SER A 21 20.34 8.16 -11.78
CA SER A 21 19.79 8.22 -10.44
C SER A 21 20.62 7.40 -9.44
N ARG A 22 21.16 6.25 -9.85
CA ARG A 22 22.04 5.41 -9.02
C ARG A 22 23.45 5.94 -8.87
N GLU A 23 23.92 6.77 -9.79
CA GLU A 23 25.23 7.43 -9.74
C GLU A 23 25.21 8.66 -8.83
N THR A 24 24.03 9.19 -8.52
CA THR A 24 23.87 10.32 -7.60
C THR A 24 24.02 9.81 -6.16
N PRO A 25 24.98 10.34 -5.36
CA PRO A 25 25.11 9.94 -3.96
C PRO A 25 23.83 10.20 -3.18
N ASP A 26 23.52 9.29 -2.27
CA ASP A 26 22.39 9.46 -1.36
C ASP A 26 22.57 10.74 -0.53
N ARG A 27 21.52 11.55 -0.47
CA ARG A 27 21.51 12.80 0.30
C ARG A 27 21.36 12.55 1.80
N TYR A 28 20.78 11.43 2.18
CA TYR A 28 20.46 11.05 3.55
C TYR A 28 20.98 9.66 3.83
N ASP A 29 21.49 9.46 5.03
CA ASP A 29 21.73 8.15 5.58
C ASP A 29 20.40 7.63 6.14
N ALA A 30 19.79 6.65 5.47
CA ALA A 30 18.44 6.21 5.74
C ALA A 30 18.42 4.79 6.31
N LEU A 31 17.86 4.64 7.51
CA LEU A 31 17.54 3.34 8.07
C LEU A 31 16.13 2.90 7.64
N TYR A 32 16.03 1.75 7.01
CA TYR A 32 14.75 1.19 6.55
C TYR A 32 14.28 0.09 7.50
N ILE A 33 13.09 0.28 8.09
CA ILE A 33 12.44 -0.74 8.93
C ILE A 33 11.16 -1.19 8.25
N GLY A 34 11.08 -2.48 7.94
CA GLY A 34 9.92 -3.10 7.29
C GLY A 34 9.11 -3.92 8.29
N LEU A 35 7.79 -3.76 8.26
CA LEU A 35 6.85 -4.55 9.07
C LEU A 35 6.10 -5.53 8.18
N SER A 36 6.05 -6.80 8.55
CA SER A 36 5.29 -7.81 7.82
C SER A 36 4.94 -8.99 8.73
N PHE A 37 4.22 -9.95 8.17
CA PHE A 37 3.98 -11.25 8.81
C PHE A 37 4.94 -12.30 8.26
N ARG A 38 5.33 -13.25 9.11
CA ARG A 38 6.14 -14.40 8.71
C ARG A 38 5.35 -15.30 7.77
N ASP A 39 4.11 -15.62 8.14
CA ASP A 39 3.20 -16.36 7.28
C ASP A 39 2.39 -15.40 6.38
N ARG A 40 2.31 -15.79 5.13
CA ARG A 40 1.55 -15.07 4.11
C ARG A 40 0.05 -15.13 4.36
N GLN A 41 -0.43 -16.21 4.97
CA GLN A 41 -1.85 -16.39 5.27
C GLN A 41 -2.28 -15.44 6.39
N ASP A 42 -1.46 -15.26 7.43
CA ASP A 42 -1.76 -14.32 8.51
C ASP A 42 -1.91 -12.88 8.00
N LEU A 43 -1.03 -12.47 7.04
CA LEU A 43 -1.19 -11.19 6.37
C LEU A 43 -2.50 -11.07 5.60
N ARG A 44 -2.91 -12.12 4.88
CA ARG A 44 -4.16 -12.13 4.12
C ARG A 44 -5.38 -12.05 5.04
N ASP A 45 -5.39 -12.85 6.09
CA ASP A 45 -6.49 -12.89 7.06
C ASP A 45 -6.67 -11.53 7.75
N ARG A 46 -5.54 -10.86 8.04
CA ARG A 46 -5.58 -9.51 8.60
C ARG A 46 -6.10 -8.47 7.61
N ILE A 47 -5.72 -8.57 6.34
CA ILE A 47 -6.26 -7.69 5.27
C ILE A 47 -7.76 -7.89 5.15
N ASP A 48 -8.22 -9.13 5.10
CA ASP A 48 -9.62 -9.46 4.93
C ASP A 48 -10.45 -8.96 6.13
N ARG A 49 -9.98 -9.23 7.36
CA ARG A 49 -10.60 -8.71 8.60
C ARG A 49 -10.66 -7.18 8.62
N ARG A 50 -9.60 -6.49 8.15
CA ARG A 50 -9.61 -5.03 8.05
C ARG A 50 -10.68 -4.51 7.10
N VAL A 51 -10.87 -5.18 5.97
CA VAL A 51 -11.92 -4.80 5.00
C VAL A 51 -13.31 -4.98 5.64
N ASP A 52 -13.54 -6.08 6.35
CA ASP A 52 -14.82 -6.31 7.05
C ASP A 52 -15.10 -5.18 8.05
N VAL A 53 -14.11 -4.82 8.87
CA VAL A 53 -14.21 -3.70 9.83
C VAL A 53 -14.47 -2.36 9.11
N MET A 54 -13.84 -2.07 7.98
CA MET A 54 -14.08 -0.84 7.22
C MET A 54 -15.55 -0.77 6.73
N VAL A 55 -16.10 -1.89 6.30
CA VAL A 55 -17.51 -1.97 5.88
C VAL A 55 -18.46 -1.77 7.06
N GLU A 56 -18.19 -2.41 8.20
CA GLU A 56 -18.94 -2.23 9.44
C GLU A 56 -18.89 -0.78 9.96
N GLN A 57 -17.78 -0.09 9.73
CA GLN A 57 -17.59 1.32 10.11
C GLN A 57 -18.21 2.31 9.13
N GLY A 58 -18.88 1.86 8.07
CA GLY A 58 -19.65 2.72 7.16
C GLY A 58 -18.91 3.12 5.88
N LEU A 59 -18.06 2.26 5.32
CA LEU A 59 -17.38 2.53 4.04
C LEU A 59 -18.35 2.89 2.92
N LEU A 60 -19.53 2.25 2.86
CA LEU A 60 -20.56 2.58 1.86
C LEU A 60 -21.13 3.99 2.08
N ASP A 61 -21.39 4.35 3.33
CA ASP A 61 -21.95 5.68 3.67
C ASP A 61 -20.94 6.78 3.32
N GLU A 62 -19.65 6.53 3.53
CA GLU A 62 -18.57 7.45 3.13
C GLU A 62 -18.54 7.65 1.61
N VAL A 63 -18.65 6.58 0.82
CA VAL A 63 -18.72 6.67 -0.65
C VAL A 63 -19.94 7.45 -1.09
N GLN A 64 -21.10 7.19 -0.50
CA GLN A 64 -22.34 7.90 -0.82
C GLN A 64 -22.26 9.40 -0.46
N ALA A 65 -21.66 9.74 0.68
CA ALA A 65 -21.43 11.12 1.09
C ALA A 65 -20.49 11.86 0.13
N LEU A 66 -19.41 11.22 -0.32
CA LEU A 66 -18.51 11.80 -1.32
C LEU A 66 -19.20 12.04 -2.66
N LEU A 67 -20.01 11.11 -3.13
CA LEU A 67 -20.81 11.29 -4.36
C LEU A 67 -21.84 12.40 -4.19
N GLY A 68 -22.50 12.46 -3.04
CA GLY A 68 -23.48 13.49 -2.70
C GLY A 68 -22.90 14.90 -2.58
N SER A 69 -21.59 15.03 -2.31
CA SER A 69 -20.88 16.32 -2.29
C SER A 69 -20.62 16.91 -3.68
N GLY A 70 -21.01 16.23 -4.75
CA GLY A 70 -20.78 16.64 -6.13
C GLY A 70 -19.40 16.27 -6.68
N LEU A 71 -18.68 15.39 -6.00
CA LEU A 71 -17.38 14.89 -6.48
C LEU A 71 -17.58 14.11 -7.79
N PRO A 72 -16.84 14.43 -8.88
CA PRO A 72 -16.92 13.68 -10.13
C PRO A 72 -16.54 12.22 -9.94
N ARG A 73 -17.23 11.30 -10.64
CA ARG A 73 -16.99 9.85 -10.50
C ARG A 73 -15.61 9.37 -10.93
N ASP A 74 -14.96 10.13 -11.80
CA ASP A 74 -13.58 9.90 -12.25
C ASP A 74 -12.52 10.58 -11.37
N ALA A 75 -12.93 11.28 -10.31
CA ALA A 75 -12.02 11.90 -9.38
C ALA A 75 -11.05 10.89 -8.80
N THR A 76 -9.78 11.29 -8.66
CA THR A 76 -8.70 10.43 -8.17
C THR A 76 -9.00 9.79 -6.81
N ALA A 77 -9.68 10.51 -5.92
CA ALA A 77 -10.10 9.99 -4.62
C ALA A 77 -10.97 8.73 -4.73
N LEU A 78 -11.89 8.70 -5.71
CA LEU A 78 -12.78 7.56 -5.94
C LEU A 78 -12.11 6.39 -6.67
N GLN A 79 -10.86 6.52 -7.11
CA GLN A 79 -10.08 5.42 -7.69
C GLN A 79 -9.33 4.58 -6.64
N ALA A 80 -9.35 5.00 -5.37
CA ALA A 80 -8.75 4.23 -4.28
C ALA A 80 -9.41 2.86 -4.12
N ILE A 81 -8.62 1.87 -3.69
CA ILE A 81 -9.15 0.55 -3.33
C ILE A 81 -10.11 0.74 -2.14
N GLY A 82 -11.29 0.16 -2.25
CA GLY A 82 -12.41 0.40 -1.35
C GLY A 82 -13.46 1.25 -2.05
N PHE A 83 -13.17 2.52 -2.34
CA PHE A 83 -14.13 3.42 -2.96
C PHE A 83 -14.54 2.97 -4.36
N LYS A 84 -13.59 2.64 -5.22
CA LYS A 84 -13.87 2.22 -6.60
C LYS A 84 -14.84 1.05 -6.69
N GLN A 85 -14.69 0.05 -5.82
CA GLN A 85 -15.52 -1.15 -5.82
C GLN A 85 -16.95 -0.86 -5.31
N PHE A 86 -17.09 0.12 -4.43
CA PHE A 86 -18.38 0.50 -3.86
C PHE A 86 -19.18 1.48 -4.72
N LEU A 87 -18.62 2.03 -5.80
CA LEU A 87 -19.39 2.91 -6.72
C LEU A 87 -20.63 2.21 -7.31
N ALA A 88 -20.46 0.95 -7.76
CA ALA A 88 -21.58 0.18 -8.32
C ALA A 88 -22.63 -0.19 -7.24
N VAL A 89 -22.20 -0.35 -5.98
CA VAL A 89 -23.13 -0.56 -4.86
C VAL A 89 -23.92 0.72 -4.57
N ALA A 90 -23.25 1.87 -4.55
CA ALA A 90 -23.92 3.17 -4.39
C ALA A 90 -24.94 3.47 -5.48
N ASP A 91 -24.73 2.92 -6.70
CA ASP A 91 -25.68 3.00 -7.83
C ASP A 91 -26.81 1.97 -7.77
N GLY A 92 -26.76 1.04 -6.81
CA GLY A 92 -27.72 -0.08 -6.75
C GLY A 92 -27.54 -1.14 -7.84
N THR A 93 -26.39 -1.15 -8.53
CA THR A 93 -26.11 -2.08 -9.65
C THR A 93 -25.26 -3.30 -9.24
N ALA A 94 -24.73 -3.33 -8.01
CA ALA A 94 -23.97 -4.44 -7.45
C ALA A 94 -24.37 -4.71 -6.00
N ALA A 95 -24.17 -5.95 -5.56
CA ALA A 95 -24.36 -6.32 -4.16
C ALA A 95 -23.15 -5.89 -3.31
N VAL A 96 -23.43 -5.53 -2.04
CA VAL A 96 -22.36 -5.19 -1.06
C VAL A 96 -21.38 -6.33 -0.91
N ALA A 97 -21.85 -7.58 -0.82
CA ALA A 97 -21.00 -8.77 -0.65
C ALA A 97 -19.97 -8.92 -1.78
N ASP A 98 -20.37 -8.68 -3.03
CA ASP A 98 -19.46 -8.78 -4.19
C ASP A 98 -18.39 -7.68 -4.14
N ALA A 99 -18.77 -6.47 -3.77
CA ALA A 99 -17.83 -5.36 -3.61
C ALA A 99 -16.82 -5.64 -2.50
N VAL A 100 -17.24 -6.20 -1.36
CA VAL A 100 -16.38 -6.59 -0.24
C VAL A 100 -15.33 -7.60 -0.69
N GLU A 101 -15.73 -8.68 -1.37
CA GLU A 101 -14.80 -9.69 -1.86
C GLU A 101 -13.80 -9.13 -2.88
N GLU A 102 -14.25 -8.23 -3.75
CA GLU A 102 -13.37 -7.55 -4.71
C GLU A 102 -12.37 -6.62 -3.99
N VAL A 103 -12.77 -5.88 -2.95
CA VAL A 103 -11.87 -5.06 -2.13
C VAL A 103 -10.83 -5.93 -1.43
N LYS A 104 -11.23 -7.05 -0.82
CA LYS A 104 -10.31 -8.02 -0.20
C LYS A 104 -9.29 -8.53 -1.23
N LEU A 105 -9.76 -8.96 -2.40
CA LEU A 105 -8.89 -9.44 -3.48
C LEU A 105 -7.87 -8.37 -3.91
N ARG A 106 -8.33 -7.14 -4.20
CA ARG A 106 -7.46 -6.04 -4.63
C ARG A 106 -6.45 -5.63 -3.56
N SER A 107 -6.88 -5.60 -2.30
CA SER A 107 -6.00 -5.30 -1.17
C SER A 107 -4.89 -6.34 -1.00
N ARG A 108 -5.22 -7.64 -1.10
CA ARG A 108 -4.22 -8.73 -1.08
C ARG A 108 -3.24 -8.63 -2.26
N GLN A 109 -3.74 -8.33 -3.46
CA GLN A 109 -2.88 -8.12 -4.64
C GLN A 109 -1.96 -6.91 -4.47
N TYR A 110 -2.47 -5.83 -3.87
CA TYR A 110 -1.69 -4.63 -3.59
C TYR A 110 -0.58 -4.91 -2.58
N ALA A 111 -0.90 -5.56 -1.46
CA ALA A 111 0.08 -5.96 -0.46
C ALA A 111 1.19 -6.87 -1.05
N LYS A 112 0.82 -7.81 -1.93
CA LYS A 112 1.81 -8.65 -2.65
C LYS A 112 2.76 -7.79 -3.49
N ARG A 113 2.25 -6.78 -4.22
CA ARG A 113 3.10 -5.89 -5.02
C ARG A 113 4.02 -5.04 -4.14
N GLN A 114 3.51 -4.49 -3.03
CA GLN A 114 4.32 -3.73 -2.06
C GLN A 114 5.47 -4.58 -1.51
N LEU A 115 5.19 -5.78 -1.02
CA LEU A 115 6.23 -6.67 -0.50
C LEU A 115 7.25 -7.08 -1.57
N THR A 116 6.81 -7.31 -2.81
CA THR A 116 7.71 -7.62 -3.92
C THR A 116 8.65 -6.46 -4.21
N TRP A 117 8.15 -5.21 -4.12
CA TRP A 117 8.95 -4.01 -4.33
C TRP A 117 9.93 -3.78 -3.17
N LEU A 118 9.44 -3.85 -1.95
CA LEU A 118 10.25 -3.64 -0.74
C LEU A 118 11.39 -4.66 -0.62
N ARG A 119 11.16 -5.92 -0.96
CA ARG A 119 12.18 -6.98 -0.91
C ARG A 119 13.34 -6.82 -1.90
N ARG A 120 13.25 -5.85 -2.81
CA ARG A 120 14.39 -5.49 -3.70
C ARG A 120 15.44 -4.67 -2.98
N ASN A 121 15.08 -4.01 -1.90
CA ASN A 121 16.03 -3.30 -1.05
C ASN A 121 16.60 -4.28 0.00
N PRO A 122 17.91 -4.63 -0.07
CA PRO A 122 18.55 -5.53 0.88
C PRO A 122 18.74 -4.89 2.26
N ASP A 123 18.69 -3.55 2.36
CA ASP A 123 19.00 -2.80 3.58
C ASP A 123 17.79 -2.67 4.51
N ILE A 124 16.67 -3.31 4.18
CA ILE A 124 15.50 -3.30 5.05
C ILE A 124 15.68 -4.26 6.23
N HIS A 125 15.65 -3.72 7.44
CA HIS A 125 15.54 -4.47 8.68
C HIS A 125 14.10 -4.91 8.88
N TRP A 126 13.81 -6.21 8.70
CA TRP A 126 12.46 -6.73 8.79
C TRP A 126 12.08 -7.11 10.21
N ILE A 127 10.97 -6.57 10.71
CA ILE A 127 10.26 -7.03 11.89
C ILE A 127 9.09 -7.90 11.41
N LEU A 128 9.18 -9.20 11.67
CA LEU A 128 8.19 -10.17 11.22
C LEU A 128 7.36 -10.63 12.40
N TRP A 129 6.07 -10.35 12.32
CA TRP A 129 5.10 -10.86 13.27
C TRP A 129 4.71 -12.30 12.93
N GLU A 130 4.36 -13.05 13.96
CA GLU A 130 3.69 -14.32 13.83
C GLU A 130 2.20 -14.06 13.49
N LYS A 131 1.28 -14.61 14.22
CA LYS A 131 -0.16 -14.54 13.94
C LYS A 131 -0.79 -13.17 14.23
N GLU A 132 -0.35 -12.52 15.31
CA GLU A 132 -0.84 -11.21 15.73
C GLU A 132 0.34 -10.24 15.90
N PRO A 133 0.10 -8.93 15.63
CA PRO A 133 1.12 -7.90 15.83
C PRO A 133 1.49 -7.75 17.30
N ASP A 134 2.77 -7.89 17.61
CA ASP A 134 3.35 -7.54 18.91
C ASP A 134 4.02 -6.16 18.78
N PHE A 135 3.28 -5.11 19.11
CA PHE A 135 3.77 -3.74 19.00
C PHE A 135 4.85 -3.41 20.04
N PRO A 136 4.78 -3.86 21.31
CA PRO A 136 5.88 -3.68 22.27
C PRO A 136 7.20 -4.27 21.77
N GLN A 137 7.19 -5.52 21.30
CA GLN A 137 8.38 -6.16 20.76
C GLN A 137 8.87 -5.47 19.46
N ALA A 138 7.95 -5.04 18.60
CA ALA A 138 8.31 -4.32 17.39
C ALA A 138 8.99 -2.97 17.70
N LEU A 139 8.50 -2.25 18.71
CA LEU A 139 9.11 -1.00 19.17
C LEU A 139 10.51 -1.24 19.73
N GLN A 140 10.69 -2.28 20.55
CA GLN A 140 12.01 -2.66 21.05
C GLN A 140 12.98 -2.95 19.91
N ASN A 141 12.61 -3.80 18.98
CA ASN A 141 13.46 -4.14 17.82
C ASN A 141 13.80 -2.90 16.98
N ALA A 142 12.82 -2.02 16.74
CA ALA A 142 13.04 -0.77 16.02
C ALA A 142 14.05 0.15 16.75
N THR A 143 13.94 0.25 18.08
CA THR A 143 14.89 1.02 18.90
C THR A 143 16.30 0.43 18.84
N GLU A 144 16.44 -0.89 18.87
CA GLU A 144 17.72 -1.57 18.71
C GLU A 144 18.36 -1.27 17.35
N PHE A 145 17.58 -1.28 16.25
CA PHE A 145 18.07 -0.92 14.91
C PHE A 145 18.52 0.54 14.85
N LEU A 146 17.77 1.47 15.43
CA LEU A 146 18.10 2.89 15.48
C LEU A 146 19.38 3.13 16.26
N THR A 147 19.52 2.48 17.43
CA THR A 147 20.73 2.58 18.26
C THR A 147 21.95 2.02 17.55
N ALA A 148 21.82 0.86 16.90
CA ALA A 148 22.91 0.25 16.13
C ALA A 148 23.34 1.12 14.93
N ALA A 149 22.43 1.89 14.35
CA ALA A 149 22.70 2.85 13.29
C ALA A 149 23.21 4.22 13.79
N GLY A 150 23.33 4.42 15.10
CA GLY A 150 23.83 5.68 15.69
C GLY A 150 22.85 6.84 15.60
N VAL A 151 21.56 6.54 15.48
CA VAL A 151 20.48 7.55 15.35
C VAL A 151 19.92 7.98 16.73
N CYS A 152 20.14 7.15 17.76
CA CYS A 152 19.70 7.39 19.15
C CYS A 152 20.88 7.30 20.10
#